data_4dd5726a93f7c21e5a9e9fa962d9b33c
#
_entry.id   4dd5726a93f7c21e5a9e9fa962d9b33c
#
_cell.length_a   1.000
_cell.length_b   1.000
_cell.length_c   1.000
_cell.angle_alpha   90.00
_cell.angle_beta   90.00
_cell.angle_gamma   90.00
#
_symmetry.space_group_name_H-M   'P 1'
#
loop_
_entity.id
_entity.type
_entity.pdbx_description
1 polymer ?
#
loop_
_entity_poly.entity_id
_entity_poly.type
_entity_poly.pdbx_seq_one_letter_code
_entity_poly.pdbx_strand_id
1 'polypeptide(L)'
;VGNVYVASDLTVDNDTFHVDATNHAVGIETKSPDANLHVVGNVYISDDLTVATGTLHVEASTQSVGLGTKVPDAKLHVVGNVYTSGDLTVDENTFHVDAVNHSVGIETKEPDANLHVVGNVYVSDDLTVATDALHVEASTQSVGIKTKSPDAELHVVGNTYISSNLTVDENTFHVDAMNHAVGIETKTPDA
;
A
#
# COMPACT_ATOMS: atom_id res chain seq x y z
N VAL A 1 -53.92 -26.69 -8.08
CA VAL A 1 -52.89 -25.74 -8.58
C VAL A 1 -52.03 -26.50 -9.58
N GLY A 2 -52.14 -26.17 -10.84
CA GLY A 2 -51.39 -26.83 -11.93
C GLY A 2 -50.19 -26.04 -12.33
N ASN A 3 -49.20 -26.71 -12.96
CA ASN A 3 -48.04 -26.09 -13.59
C ASN A 3 -48.43 -25.57 -14.98
N VAL A 4 -47.84 -24.47 -15.42
CA VAL A 4 -47.89 -24.01 -16.80
C VAL A 4 -46.68 -24.60 -17.51
N TYR A 5 -46.88 -25.36 -18.58
CA TYR A 5 -45.86 -25.89 -19.45
C TYR A 5 -45.89 -25.13 -20.78
N VAL A 6 -44.77 -24.51 -21.13
CA VAL A 6 -44.60 -23.83 -22.42
C VAL A 6 -43.54 -24.56 -23.20
N ALA A 7 -43.90 -25.15 -24.34
CA ALA A 7 -43.01 -25.99 -25.14
C ALA A 7 -42.12 -25.19 -26.13
N SER A 8 -42.27 -23.88 -26.18
CA SER A 8 -41.57 -22.94 -27.05
C SER A 8 -41.23 -21.70 -26.24
N ASP A 9 -40.94 -20.62 -26.93
CA ASP A 9 -40.63 -19.33 -26.27
C ASP A 9 -41.83 -18.83 -25.47
N LEU A 10 -41.53 -18.18 -24.34
CA LEU A 10 -42.51 -17.41 -23.58
C LEU A 10 -42.12 -15.94 -23.62
N THR A 11 -43.02 -15.10 -24.10
CA THR A 11 -42.85 -13.65 -24.09
C THR A 11 -43.98 -13.01 -23.31
N VAL A 12 -43.66 -12.14 -22.36
CA VAL A 12 -44.62 -11.32 -21.63
C VAL A 12 -44.38 -9.87 -22.03
N ASP A 13 -45.48 -9.23 -22.50
CA ASP A 13 -45.38 -7.93 -23.16
C ASP A 13 -44.31 -7.99 -24.26
N ASN A 14 -43.98 -6.91 -24.92
CA ASN A 14 -43.10 -7.03 -26.08
C ASN A 14 -41.69 -7.49 -25.76
N ASP A 15 -41.07 -6.93 -24.76
CA ASP A 15 -39.65 -7.21 -24.38
C ASP A 15 -39.47 -7.38 -22.88
N THR A 16 -40.49 -7.14 -22.05
CA THR A 16 -40.37 -7.07 -20.58
C THR A 16 -39.80 -8.33 -19.98
N PHE A 17 -40.29 -9.51 -20.44
CA PHE A 17 -39.75 -10.82 -20.03
C PHE A 17 -39.81 -11.78 -21.21
N HIS A 18 -38.68 -12.37 -21.56
CA HIS A 18 -38.59 -13.34 -22.64
C HIS A 18 -37.82 -14.58 -22.20
N VAL A 19 -38.36 -15.75 -22.46
CA VAL A 19 -37.66 -17.03 -22.33
C VAL A 19 -37.45 -17.58 -23.74
N ASP A 20 -36.21 -17.65 -24.16
CA ASP A 20 -35.80 -18.25 -25.43
C ASP A 20 -35.54 -19.74 -25.21
N ALA A 21 -36.45 -20.57 -25.68
CA ALA A 21 -36.36 -22.01 -25.52
C ALA A 21 -35.27 -22.63 -26.40
N THR A 22 -34.91 -21.99 -27.49
CA THR A 22 -33.88 -22.46 -28.42
C THR A 22 -32.47 -22.27 -27.84
N ASN A 23 -32.23 -21.12 -27.26
CA ASN A 23 -30.94 -20.75 -26.69
C ASN A 23 -30.82 -20.97 -25.18
N HIS A 24 -31.89 -21.46 -24.55
CA HIS A 24 -32.00 -21.69 -23.10
C HIS A 24 -31.65 -20.45 -22.29
N ALA A 25 -32.21 -19.30 -22.71
CA ALA A 25 -31.86 -17.99 -22.14
C ALA A 25 -33.11 -17.24 -21.66
N VAL A 26 -32.93 -16.36 -20.70
CA VAL A 26 -33.95 -15.45 -20.20
C VAL A 26 -33.51 -14.00 -20.46
N GLY A 27 -34.37 -13.23 -21.11
CA GLY A 27 -34.23 -11.82 -21.33
C GLY A 27 -35.16 -11.00 -20.47
N ILE A 28 -34.69 -9.97 -19.83
CA ILE A 28 -35.49 -8.93 -19.19
C ILE A 28 -35.23 -7.65 -19.99
N GLU A 29 -36.29 -7.03 -20.50
CA GLU A 29 -36.23 -5.88 -21.41
C GLU A 29 -35.45 -6.18 -22.72
N THR A 30 -35.39 -7.47 -23.15
CA THR A 30 -34.77 -7.90 -24.41
C THR A 30 -35.33 -9.24 -24.89
N LYS A 31 -35.54 -9.35 -26.21
CA LYS A 31 -35.88 -10.63 -26.90
C LYS A 31 -34.65 -11.36 -27.45
N SER A 32 -33.48 -10.71 -27.41
CA SER A 32 -32.23 -11.28 -27.93
C SER A 32 -31.23 -11.37 -26.80
N PRO A 33 -31.38 -12.33 -25.86
CA PRO A 33 -30.44 -12.46 -24.76
C PRO A 33 -29.07 -12.98 -25.25
N ASP A 34 -27.99 -12.29 -24.84
CA ASP A 34 -26.60 -12.65 -25.17
C ASP A 34 -26.01 -13.63 -24.15
N ALA A 35 -26.74 -13.96 -23.07
CA ALA A 35 -26.35 -14.86 -22.00
C ALA A 35 -27.56 -15.63 -21.46
N ASN A 36 -27.36 -16.68 -20.66
CA ASN A 36 -28.46 -17.43 -20.07
C ASN A 36 -29.43 -16.57 -19.26
N LEU A 37 -28.94 -15.48 -18.68
CA LEU A 37 -29.76 -14.38 -18.14
C LEU A 37 -29.20 -13.07 -18.65
N HIS A 38 -29.97 -12.34 -19.43
CA HIS A 38 -29.62 -11.01 -19.93
C HIS A 38 -30.66 -10.00 -19.43
N VAL A 39 -30.23 -9.02 -18.65
CA VAL A 39 -31.07 -7.93 -18.14
C VAL A 39 -30.61 -6.62 -18.77
N VAL A 40 -31.45 -5.99 -19.53
CA VAL A 40 -31.24 -4.62 -20.02
C VAL A 40 -31.80 -3.67 -18.97
N GLY A 41 -30.93 -3.15 -18.10
CA GLY A 41 -31.32 -2.30 -16.99
C GLY A 41 -30.60 -2.63 -15.68
N ASN A 42 -31.19 -2.20 -14.58
CA ASN A 42 -30.63 -2.41 -13.25
C ASN A 42 -31.15 -3.70 -12.61
N VAL A 43 -30.31 -4.38 -11.84
CA VAL A 43 -30.69 -5.51 -11.02
C VAL A 43 -30.64 -5.07 -9.55
N TYR A 44 -31.77 -5.22 -8.83
CA TYR A 44 -31.83 -5.01 -7.39
C TYR A 44 -31.88 -6.36 -6.68
N ILE A 45 -30.90 -6.60 -5.82
CA ILE A 45 -30.82 -7.79 -4.97
C ILE A 45 -30.93 -7.33 -3.52
N SER A 46 -31.96 -7.75 -2.82
CA SER A 46 -32.24 -7.31 -1.44
C SER A 46 -31.48 -8.09 -0.37
N ASP A 47 -30.86 -9.20 -0.76
CA ASP A 47 -30.08 -10.08 0.10
C ASP A 47 -28.68 -10.29 -0.51
N ASP A 48 -27.99 -11.35 -0.15
CA ASP A 48 -26.64 -11.61 -0.62
C ASP A 48 -26.58 -11.90 -2.13
N LEU A 49 -25.57 -11.38 -2.79
CA LEU A 49 -25.17 -11.79 -4.14
C LEU A 49 -23.92 -12.65 -4.08
N THR A 50 -24.00 -13.88 -4.56
CA THR A 50 -22.83 -14.75 -4.73
C THR A 50 -22.64 -15.12 -6.19
N VAL A 51 -21.44 -14.84 -6.74
CA VAL A 51 -21.04 -15.23 -8.08
C VAL A 51 -19.99 -16.35 -7.98
N ALA A 52 -20.23 -17.46 -8.70
CA ALA A 52 -19.29 -18.58 -8.83
C ALA A 52 -18.63 -19.00 -7.51
N THR A 53 -19.45 -19.36 -6.54
CA THR A 53 -19.06 -20.02 -5.27
C THR A 53 -18.01 -19.23 -4.43
N GLY A 54 -17.98 -17.91 -4.53
CA GLY A 54 -17.12 -17.05 -3.73
C GLY A 54 -16.11 -16.22 -4.51
N THR A 55 -16.17 -16.23 -5.84
CA THR A 55 -15.37 -15.32 -6.67
C THR A 55 -15.71 -13.85 -6.37
N LEU A 56 -17.00 -13.54 -6.31
CA LEU A 56 -17.54 -12.30 -5.80
C LEU A 56 -18.70 -12.62 -4.85
N HIS A 57 -18.64 -12.10 -3.65
CA HIS A 57 -19.72 -12.18 -2.69
C HIS A 57 -20.01 -10.79 -2.13
N VAL A 58 -21.26 -10.36 -2.23
CA VAL A 58 -21.74 -9.14 -1.59
C VAL A 58 -22.70 -9.57 -0.48
N GLU A 59 -22.28 -9.33 0.76
CA GLU A 59 -23.06 -9.68 1.95
C GLU A 59 -23.88 -8.48 2.40
N ALA A 60 -25.21 -8.61 2.32
CA ALA A 60 -26.12 -7.52 2.67
C ALA A 60 -26.14 -7.22 4.17
N SER A 61 -26.02 -8.23 5.02
CA SER A 61 -26.11 -8.09 6.48
C SER A 61 -24.97 -7.25 7.06
N THR A 62 -23.76 -7.42 6.55
CA THR A 62 -22.55 -6.70 6.97
C THR A 62 -22.21 -5.54 6.04
N GLN A 63 -22.89 -5.46 4.88
CA GLN A 63 -22.60 -4.49 3.82
C GLN A 63 -21.15 -4.61 3.34
N SER A 64 -20.67 -5.83 3.12
CA SER A 64 -19.28 -6.15 2.78
C SER A 64 -19.19 -6.80 1.41
N VAL A 65 -18.04 -6.65 0.77
CA VAL A 65 -17.70 -7.30 -0.50
C VAL A 65 -16.51 -8.22 -0.31
N GLY A 66 -16.68 -9.49 -0.63
CA GLY A 66 -15.63 -10.49 -0.68
C GLY A 66 -15.24 -10.81 -2.12
N LEU A 67 -13.94 -10.75 -2.43
CA LEU A 67 -13.36 -11.29 -3.66
C LEU A 67 -12.50 -12.49 -3.28
N GLY A 68 -12.89 -13.70 -3.73
CA GLY A 68 -12.24 -14.95 -3.34
C GLY A 68 -12.64 -15.48 -1.96
N THR A 69 -13.63 -14.86 -1.30
CA THR A 69 -14.16 -15.30 0.01
C THR A 69 -15.64 -15.02 0.13
N LYS A 70 -16.34 -15.90 0.87
CA LYS A 70 -17.74 -15.70 1.28
C LYS A 70 -17.88 -15.16 2.71
N VAL A 71 -16.78 -15.03 3.42
CA VAL A 71 -16.76 -14.53 4.80
C VAL A 71 -15.81 -13.31 4.82
N PRO A 72 -16.29 -12.16 4.35
CA PRO A 72 -15.49 -10.93 4.40
C PRO A 72 -15.40 -10.44 5.84
N ASP A 73 -14.17 -10.20 6.32
CA ASP A 73 -13.88 -9.63 7.64
C ASP A 73 -13.59 -8.12 7.58
N ALA A 74 -13.79 -7.50 6.40
CA ALA A 74 -13.72 -6.06 6.16
C ALA A 74 -14.77 -5.64 5.12
N LYS A 75 -15.01 -4.32 4.97
CA LYS A 75 -15.96 -3.80 3.95
C LYS A 75 -15.58 -4.23 2.53
N LEU A 76 -14.29 -4.34 2.25
CA LEU A 76 -13.75 -5.01 1.06
C LEU A 76 -12.67 -5.99 1.52
N HIS A 77 -12.91 -7.29 1.34
CA HIS A 77 -11.94 -8.35 1.63
C HIS A 77 -11.55 -9.07 0.35
N VAL A 78 -10.27 -9.01 -0.02
CA VAL A 78 -9.73 -9.68 -1.19
C VAL A 78 -8.79 -10.80 -0.75
N VAL A 79 -9.15 -12.04 -1.06
CA VAL A 79 -8.25 -13.19 -0.90
C VAL A 79 -7.52 -13.39 -2.21
N GLY A 80 -6.33 -12.81 -2.31
CA GLY A 80 -5.51 -12.79 -3.52
C GLY A 80 -4.77 -11.47 -3.69
N ASN A 81 -4.22 -11.29 -4.88
CA ASN A 81 -3.50 -10.07 -5.24
C ASN A 81 -4.46 -8.99 -5.75
N VAL A 82 -4.14 -7.74 -5.45
CA VAL A 82 -4.80 -6.57 -6.03
C VAL A 82 -3.84 -5.91 -7.01
N TYR A 83 -4.27 -5.72 -8.25
CA TYR A 83 -3.54 -4.97 -9.26
C TYR A 83 -4.28 -3.67 -9.57
N THR A 84 -3.61 -2.54 -9.38
CA THR A 84 -4.07 -1.22 -9.79
C THR A 84 -3.18 -0.72 -10.94
N SER A 85 -3.76 -0.31 -12.05
CA SER A 85 -2.99 0.24 -13.19
C SER A 85 -2.82 1.76 -13.12
N GLY A 86 -3.47 2.40 -12.17
CA GLY A 86 -3.39 3.82 -11.86
C GLY A 86 -2.98 4.04 -10.41
N ASP A 87 -3.22 5.24 -9.94
CA ASP A 87 -2.89 5.63 -8.58
C ASP A 87 -3.69 4.82 -7.55
N LEU A 88 -3.08 4.61 -6.39
CA LEU A 88 -3.75 4.08 -5.20
C LEU A 88 -3.66 5.12 -4.09
N THR A 89 -4.80 5.55 -3.59
CA THR A 89 -4.89 6.49 -2.46
C THR A 89 -5.67 5.87 -1.32
N VAL A 90 -5.11 5.88 -0.13
CA VAL A 90 -5.79 5.53 1.11
C VAL A 90 -5.95 6.78 1.94
N ASP A 91 -7.22 7.14 2.23
CA ASP A 91 -7.53 8.43 2.81
C ASP A 91 -6.93 9.57 1.97
N GLU A 92 -7.08 10.82 2.33
CA GLU A 92 -6.64 11.91 1.44
C GLU A 92 -5.12 11.94 1.22
N ASN A 93 -4.33 11.75 2.27
CA ASN A 93 -2.87 11.87 2.22
C ASN A 93 -2.12 10.74 2.91
N THR A 94 -2.82 9.88 3.67
CA THR A 94 -2.16 8.88 4.55
C THR A 94 -1.21 7.97 3.79
N PHE A 95 -1.65 7.46 2.63
CA PHE A 95 -0.83 6.66 1.74
C PHE A 95 -1.24 6.92 0.30
N HIS A 96 -0.28 7.28 -0.54
CA HIS A 96 -0.50 7.52 -1.96
C HIS A 96 0.57 6.86 -2.81
N VAL A 97 0.14 6.11 -3.82
CA VAL A 97 1.02 5.60 -4.87
C VAL A 97 0.68 6.35 -6.16
N ASP A 98 1.62 7.10 -6.66
CA ASP A 98 1.54 7.81 -7.93
C ASP A 98 2.10 6.92 -9.04
N ALA A 99 1.21 6.40 -9.88
CA ALA A 99 1.59 5.48 -10.96
C ALA A 99 2.31 6.20 -12.11
N VAL A 100 2.09 7.52 -12.28
CA VAL A 100 2.71 8.32 -13.34
C VAL A 100 4.15 8.66 -13.00
N ASN A 101 4.41 9.10 -11.77
CA ASN A 101 5.74 9.50 -11.31
C ASN A 101 6.51 8.36 -10.63
N HIS A 102 5.89 7.17 -10.51
CA HIS A 102 6.48 5.99 -9.86
C HIS A 102 6.97 6.28 -8.44
N SER A 103 6.13 6.95 -7.65
CA SER A 103 6.47 7.39 -6.31
C SER A 103 5.42 7.02 -5.28
N VAL A 104 5.86 6.96 -4.02
CA VAL A 104 5.01 6.67 -2.86
C VAL A 104 5.09 7.84 -1.89
N GLY A 105 3.95 8.37 -1.51
CA GLY A 105 3.79 9.40 -0.49
C GLY A 105 3.18 8.82 0.78
N ILE A 106 3.74 9.15 1.92
CA ILE A 106 3.16 8.96 3.25
C ILE A 106 2.88 10.36 3.80
N GLU A 107 1.63 10.64 4.14
CA GLU A 107 1.13 11.96 4.55
C GLU A 107 1.31 13.03 3.45
N THR A 108 1.42 12.63 2.17
CA THR A 108 1.49 13.54 1.01
C THR A 108 0.98 12.87 -0.27
N LYS A 109 0.24 13.62 -1.10
CA LYS A 109 -0.12 13.25 -2.47
C LYS A 109 0.86 13.75 -3.53
N GLU A 110 1.76 14.63 -3.15
CA GLU A 110 2.76 15.24 -4.04
C GLU A 110 4.16 14.83 -3.59
N PRO A 111 4.56 13.56 -3.80
CA PRO A 111 5.88 13.10 -3.39
C PRO A 111 6.98 13.72 -4.25
N ASP A 112 7.99 14.31 -3.62
CA ASP A 112 9.17 14.90 -4.27
C ASP A 112 10.27 13.87 -4.60
N ALA A 113 10.08 12.60 -4.17
CA ALA A 113 11.01 11.49 -4.38
C ALA A 113 10.25 10.19 -4.57
N ASN A 114 10.92 9.11 -4.99
CA ASN A 114 10.30 7.78 -5.13
C ASN A 114 9.63 7.29 -3.84
N LEU A 115 10.15 7.69 -2.69
CA LEU A 115 9.49 7.56 -1.39
C LEU A 115 9.61 8.89 -0.65
N HIS A 116 8.49 9.55 -0.39
CA HIS A 116 8.41 10.79 0.37
C HIS A 116 7.55 10.56 1.62
N VAL A 117 8.14 10.74 2.79
CA VAL A 117 7.45 10.64 4.07
C VAL A 117 7.44 12.02 4.72
N VAL A 118 6.24 12.58 4.92
CA VAL A 118 6.07 13.81 5.70
C VAL A 118 5.88 13.40 7.16
N GLY A 119 6.96 13.43 7.93
CA GLY A 119 6.96 12.99 9.32
C GLY A 119 8.20 12.18 9.70
N ASN A 120 8.07 11.40 10.77
CA ASN A 120 9.15 10.56 11.27
C ASN A 120 9.11 9.16 10.66
N VAL A 121 10.29 8.58 10.44
CA VAL A 121 10.43 7.18 10.06
C VAL A 121 11.00 6.42 11.26
N TYR A 122 10.28 5.40 11.73
CA TYR A 122 10.75 4.47 12.75
C TYR A 122 11.13 3.15 12.09
N VAL A 123 12.39 2.76 12.25
CA VAL A 123 12.91 1.47 11.79
C VAL A 123 13.23 0.64 13.02
N SER A 124 12.54 -0.49 13.19
CA SER A 124 12.68 -1.35 14.38
C SER A 124 13.87 -2.32 14.30
N ASP A 125 14.45 -2.47 13.13
CA ASP A 125 15.58 -3.34 12.84
C ASP A 125 16.66 -2.52 12.14
N ASP A 126 17.59 -3.13 11.43
CA ASP A 126 18.70 -2.46 10.77
C ASP A 126 18.23 -1.51 9.66
N LEU A 127 18.84 -0.34 9.57
CA LEU A 127 18.70 0.57 8.43
C LEU A 127 19.98 0.54 7.60
N THR A 128 19.88 0.15 6.34
CA THR A 128 20.98 0.20 5.38
C THR A 128 20.65 1.15 4.22
N VAL A 129 21.52 2.12 3.95
CA VAL A 129 21.41 3.04 2.84
C VAL A 129 22.53 2.77 1.83
N ALA A 130 22.14 2.56 0.55
CA ALA A 130 23.08 2.39 -0.57
C ALA A 130 24.23 1.42 -0.27
N THR A 131 23.85 0.19 0.01
CA THR A 131 24.71 -0.99 0.21
C THR A 131 25.69 -0.89 1.38
N ASP A 132 26.39 0.21 1.61
CA ASP A 132 27.31 0.39 2.74
C ASP A 132 27.53 1.86 3.11
N ALA A 133 26.85 2.81 2.44
CA ALA A 133 27.08 4.24 2.68
C ALA A 133 26.73 4.63 4.13
N LEU A 134 25.61 4.13 4.63
CA LEU A 134 25.22 4.24 6.03
C LEU A 134 24.56 2.93 6.45
N HIS A 135 24.97 2.37 7.56
CA HIS A 135 24.33 1.23 8.21
C HIS A 135 24.11 1.54 9.69
N VAL A 136 22.88 1.42 10.13
CA VAL A 136 22.51 1.48 11.56
C VAL A 136 22.11 0.09 11.97
N GLU A 137 22.89 -0.51 12.85
CA GLU A 137 22.65 -1.87 13.35
C GLU A 137 21.91 -1.81 14.69
N ALA A 138 20.68 -2.28 14.69
CA ALA A 138 19.81 -2.22 15.86
C ALA A 138 20.29 -3.14 17.01
N SER A 139 20.85 -4.29 16.66
CA SER A 139 21.28 -5.30 17.66
C SER A 139 22.45 -4.83 18.52
N THR A 140 23.37 -4.08 17.93
CA THR A 140 24.58 -3.54 18.61
C THR A 140 24.45 -2.05 18.93
N GLN A 141 23.38 -1.40 18.45
CA GLN A 141 23.14 0.05 18.57
C GLN A 141 24.29 0.88 17.98
N SER A 142 24.85 0.43 16.86
CA SER A 142 26.01 1.04 16.23
C SER A 142 25.70 1.62 14.85
N VAL A 143 26.51 2.58 14.43
CA VAL A 143 26.41 3.24 13.13
C VAL A 143 27.71 3.01 12.36
N GLY A 144 27.59 2.40 11.17
CA GLY A 144 28.68 2.23 10.23
C GLY A 144 28.57 3.21 9.06
N ILE A 145 29.61 3.92 8.76
CA ILE A 145 29.77 4.69 7.52
C ILE A 145 30.77 3.94 6.65
N LYS A 146 30.32 3.48 5.49
CA LYS A 146 31.05 2.60 4.56
C LYS A 146 31.44 1.24 5.17
N THR A 147 30.67 0.74 6.12
CA THR A 147 30.82 -0.61 6.69
C THR A 147 29.48 -1.11 7.23
N LYS A 148 29.20 -2.40 7.04
CA LYS A 148 28.07 -3.12 7.66
C LYS A 148 28.45 -3.84 8.96
N SER A 149 29.73 -3.84 9.29
CA SER A 149 30.22 -4.48 10.51
C SER A 149 30.97 -3.45 11.33
N PRO A 150 30.26 -2.55 12.03
CA PRO A 150 30.88 -1.54 12.87
C PRO A 150 31.54 -2.21 14.10
N ASP A 151 32.81 -1.85 14.38
CA ASP A 151 33.57 -2.32 15.54
C ASP A 151 33.40 -1.40 16.75
N ALA A 152 32.63 -0.31 16.61
CA ALA A 152 32.33 0.68 17.64
C ALA A 152 30.93 1.27 17.42
N GLU A 153 30.39 1.99 18.40
CA GLU A 153 29.08 2.67 18.29
C GLU A 153 29.02 3.59 17.05
N LEU A 154 30.13 4.23 16.67
CA LEU A 154 30.30 4.90 15.39
C LEU A 154 31.61 4.43 14.74
N HIS A 155 31.52 3.72 13.62
CA HIS A 155 32.66 3.27 12.83
C HIS A 155 32.62 3.90 11.44
N VAL A 156 33.65 4.73 11.11
CA VAL A 156 33.80 5.36 9.82
C VAL A 156 35.01 4.77 9.08
N VAL A 157 34.71 4.10 7.96
CA VAL A 157 35.79 3.62 7.07
C VAL A 157 36.09 4.72 6.05
N GLY A 158 37.08 5.57 6.38
CA GLY A 158 37.47 6.70 5.55
C GLY A 158 37.84 7.93 6.36
N ASN A 159 37.89 9.06 5.68
CA ASN A 159 38.21 10.35 6.32
C ASN A 159 36.95 11.01 6.87
N THR A 160 37.08 11.66 8.02
CA THR A 160 36.05 12.49 8.61
C THR A 160 36.42 13.97 8.49
N TYR A 161 35.52 14.79 7.96
CA TYR A 161 35.68 16.24 7.90
C TYR A 161 34.68 16.88 8.89
N ILE A 162 35.21 17.66 9.83
CA ILE A 162 34.41 18.41 10.80
C ILE A 162 34.67 19.89 10.56
N SER A 163 33.64 20.64 10.15
CA SER A 163 33.73 22.06 9.78
C SER A 163 33.69 23.02 10.97
N SER A 164 33.51 22.49 12.19
CA SER A 164 33.47 23.27 13.44
C SER A 164 34.30 22.57 14.50
N ASN A 165 34.03 22.84 15.78
CA ASN A 165 34.76 22.22 16.87
C ASN A 165 34.52 20.72 16.96
N LEU A 166 35.54 19.98 17.32
CA LEU A 166 35.42 18.58 17.76
C LEU A 166 35.70 18.50 19.26
N THR A 167 34.79 17.93 20.02
CA THR A 167 34.97 17.67 21.44
C THR A 167 34.79 16.16 21.68
N VAL A 168 35.77 15.53 22.31
CA VAL A 168 35.71 14.16 22.78
C VAL A 168 35.68 14.18 24.28
N ASP A 169 34.57 13.68 24.88
CA ASP A 169 34.29 13.84 26.26
C ASP A 169 34.37 15.33 26.68
N GLU A 170 34.04 15.70 27.90
CA GLU A 170 33.92 17.13 28.22
C GLU A 170 35.25 17.90 28.10
N ASN A 171 36.36 17.29 28.47
CA ASN A 171 37.65 17.97 28.51
C ASN A 171 38.81 17.13 27.93
N THR A 172 38.58 15.87 27.56
CA THR A 172 39.67 14.97 27.19
C THR A 172 40.42 15.42 25.92
N PHE A 173 39.70 15.80 24.89
CA PHE A 173 40.26 16.30 23.65
C PHE A 173 39.29 17.29 22.99
N HIS A 174 39.77 18.48 22.68
CA HIS A 174 38.97 19.50 22.04
C HIS A 174 39.78 20.18 20.90
N VAL A 175 39.17 20.24 19.71
CA VAL A 175 39.67 21.02 18.60
C VAL A 175 38.78 22.26 18.45
N ASP A 176 39.31 23.42 18.72
CA ASP A 176 38.67 24.70 18.55
C ASP A 176 38.92 25.24 17.14
N ALA A 177 37.92 25.12 16.28
CA ALA A 177 38.04 25.56 14.89
C ALA A 177 38.12 27.10 14.74
N MET A 178 37.55 27.86 15.68
CA MET A 178 37.54 29.32 15.65
C MET A 178 38.92 29.90 16.01
N ASN A 179 39.55 29.34 17.04
CA ASN A 179 40.83 29.78 17.54
C ASN A 179 42.03 28.98 16.98
N HIS A 180 41.76 27.97 16.14
CA HIS A 180 42.75 27.05 15.55
C HIS A 180 43.64 26.38 16.60
N ALA A 181 43.03 26.00 17.74
CA ALA A 181 43.75 25.46 18.90
C ALA A 181 43.28 24.04 19.23
N VAL A 182 44.16 23.27 19.84
CA VAL A 182 43.87 21.90 20.34
C VAL A 182 44.04 21.86 21.84
N GLY A 183 43.00 21.49 22.56
CA GLY A 183 43.02 21.29 24.02
C GLY A 183 43.09 19.81 24.39
N ILE A 184 43.95 19.46 25.30
CA ILE A 184 43.98 18.18 25.99
C ILE A 184 43.69 18.48 27.47
N GLU A 185 42.67 17.84 28.03
CA GLU A 185 42.17 18.11 29.36
C GLU A 185 41.68 19.56 29.56
N THR A 186 41.34 20.30 28.46
CA THR A 186 40.80 21.66 28.49
C THR A 186 39.91 21.96 27.28
N LYS A 187 38.78 22.67 27.50
CA LYS A 187 37.94 23.23 26.42
C LYS A 187 38.40 24.63 25.98
N THR A 188 39.25 25.24 26.74
CA THR A 188 39.76 26.60 26.47
C THR A 188 41.25 26.55 26.27
N PRO A 189 41.72 25.97 25.14
CA PRO A 189 43.16 25.95 24.87
C PRO A 189 43.65 27.37 24.60
N ASP A 190 44.79 27.72 25.21
CA ASP A 190 45.48 28.97 24.91
C ASP A 190 46.02 28.91 23.47
N ALA A 191 45.94 30.04 22.73
CA ALA A 191 46.34 30.14 21.33
C ALA A 191 47.88 30.11 21.18
#